data_21e7054e593c7406ba1aa72f0a0bd366
#
_entry.id   21e7054e593c7406ba1aa72f0a0bd366
#
_cell.length_a   1.000
_cell.length_b   1.000
_cell.length_c   1.000
_cell.angle_alpha   90.00
_cell.angle_beta   90.00
_cell.angle_gamma   90.00
#
_symmetry.space_group_name_H-M   'P 1'
#
loop_
_entity.id
_entity.type
_entity.pdbx_description
1 polymer ?
#
loop_
_entity_poly.entity_id
_entity_poly.type
_entity_poly.pdbx_seq_one_letter_code
_entity_poly.pdbx_strand_id
1 'polypeptide(L)'
;AGIGGLYETLTTGSSDEAFTEYGLLAETIEWPDDRSWVSFTLRNEAYWHDGKKITADDVVWTFNTLMEKGHPFYKYYYGDVKEVIKEQENKVRFNFTTNTNKELVLIVGQLPVLPKHYWENKNFEETSLEIPIGSGPYKIKSFDSGRSITYELDQNYWGFGASIPIKIGKDNFGTIRYDYYKDRGIEREAFKSGEIDFFSENSSKEWATAYDINAVNKGLIKKELISHENPQGMQGFAFNIRKDKFKDRRVRKALSYAFDFEWSNKNLFFDAYKRTDSFFENSELASSGLP
;
A
#
# COMPACT_ATOMS: atom_id res chain seq x y z
N ALA A 1 -6.40 6.39 9.65
CA ALA A 1 -6.06 5.04 9.15
C ALA A 1 -7.13 4.56 8.17
N GLY A 2 -6.77 3.66 7.23
CA GLY A 2 -7.69 2.97 6.34
C GLY A 2 -8.30 3.78 5.18
N ILE A 3 -8.12 5.08 5.10
CA ILE A 3 -8.73 5.92 4.05
C ILE A 3 -8.34 5.49 2.63
N GLY A 4 -7.11 5.03 2.42
CA GLY A 4 -6.68 4.49 1.13
C GLY A 4 -7.49 3.27 0.67
N GLY A 5 -8.04 2.49 1.59
CA GLY A 5 -8.89 1.34 1.30
C GLY A 5 -10.34 1.68 0.91
N LEU A 6 -10.70 2.96 0.87
CA LEU A 6 -12.02 3.38 0.36
C LEU A 6 -12.11 3.32 -1.16
N TYR A 7 -10.97 3.42 -1.85
CA TYR A 7 -10.90 3.52 -3.30
C TYR A 7 -10.22 2.30 -3.88
N GLU A 8 -10.88 1.66 -4.82
CA GLU A 8 -10.27 0.58 -5.58
C GLU A 8 -9.34 1.12 -6.67
N THR A 9 -8.36 0.31 -7.02
CA THR A 9 -7.40 0.56 -8.09
C THR A 9 -7.78 -0.20 -9.35
N LEU A 10 -7.16 0.10 -10.48
CA LEU A 10 -7.40 -0.66 -11.72
C LEU A 10 -6.95 -2.11 -11.58
N THR A 11 -5.80 -2.33 -10.93
CA THR A 11 -5.26 -3.65 -10.59
C THR A 11 -4.93 -3.73 -9.11
N THR A 12 -4.70 -4.93 -8.59
CA THR A 12 -4.26 -5.15 -7.21
C THR A 12 -3.25 -6.28 -7.14
N GLY A 13 -2.24 -6.15 -6.28
CA GLY A 13 -1.22 -7.15 -6.06
C GLY A 13 -1.65 -8.26 -5.08
N SER A 14 -0.94 -9.37 -5.11
CA SER A 14 -0.97 -10.41 -4.08
C SER A 14 0.16 -10.20 -3.08
N SER A 15 -0.09 -10.56 -1.81
CA SER A 15 0.96 -10.56 -0.78
C SER A 15 1.92 -11.75 -0.90
N ASP A 16 1.56 -12.74 -1.71
CA ASP A 16 2.32 -13.99 -1.88
C ASP A 16 3.09 -14.04 -3.20
N GLU A 17 2.86 -13.07 -4.10
CA GLU A 17 3.43 -13.04 -5.44
C GLU A 17 4.05 -11.68 -5.73
N ALA A 18 5.37 -11.62 -5.71
CA ALA A 18 6.09 -10.41 -6.06
C ALA A 18 5.87 -10.04 -7.54
N PHE A 19 5.71 -8.75 -7.82
CA PHE A 19 5.57 -8.20 -9.19
C PHE A 19 4.38 -8.74 -10.01
N THR A 20 3.39 -9.33 -9.35
CA THR A 20 2.16 -9.84 -9.98
C THR A 20 0.99 -8.92 -9.64
N GLU A 21 0.24 -8.52 -10.66
CA GLU A 21 -0.95 -7.69 -10.52
C GLU A 21 -2.17 -8.39 -11.13
N TYR A 22 -3.28 -8.30 -10.46
CA TYR A 22 -4.56 -8.87 -10.87
C TYR A 22 -5.55 -7.76 -11.19
N GLY A 23 -6.37 -7.94 -12.21
CA GLY A 23 -7.44 -6.98 -12.52
C GLY A 23 -8.42 -6.84 -11.35
N LEU A 24 -8.64 -5.59 -10.90
CA LEU A 24 -9.61 -5.26 -9.86
C LEU A 24 -10.76 -4.47 -10.48
N LEU A 25 -10.69 -3.13 -10.61
CA LEU A 25 -11.64 -2.39 -11.42
C LEU A 25 -11.53 -2.78 -12.91
N ALA A 26 -10.32 -3.13 -13.36
CA ALA A 26 -10.10 -3.63 -14.71
C ALA A 26 -10.52 -5.10 -14.82
N GLU A 27 -11.37 -5.40 -15.81
CA GLU A 27 -11.71 -6.76 -16.23
C GLU A 27 -10.66 -7.31 -17.19
N THR A 28 -10.20 -6.48 -18.14
CA THR A 28 -9.15 -6.83 -19.09
C THR A 28 -8.09 -5.74 -19.16
N ILE A 29 -6.87 -6.18 -19.51
CA ILE A 29 -5.69 -5.32 -19.66
C ILE A 29 -5.07 -5.68 -21.02
N GLU A 30 -4.81 -4.66 -21.83
CA GLU A 30 -4.23 -4.81 -23.18
C GLU A 30 -3.04 -3.87 -23.33
N TRP A 31 -1.94 -4.36 -23.89
CA TRP A 31 -0.76 -3.56 -24.25
C TRP A 31 -0.04 -4.15 -25.46
N PRO A 32 0.65 -3.36 -26.27
CA PRO A 32 1.44 -3.84 -27.39
C PRO A 32 2.79 -4.41 -26.93
N ASP A 33 3.45 -5.17 -27.82
CA ASP A 33 4.77 -5.76 -27.53
C ASP A 33 5.82 -4.70 -27.16
N ASP A 34 5.75 -3.51 -27.78
CA ASP A 34 6.65 -2.39 -27.52
C ASP A 34 6.33 -1.61 -26.24
N ARG A 35 5.21 -1.97 -25.55
CA ARG A 35 4.77 -1.32 -24.31
C ARG A 35 4.64 0.20 -24.40
N SER A 36 4.30 0.74 -25.55
CA SER A 36 4.10 2.17 -25.76
C SER A 36 2.82 2.72 -25.11
N TRP A 37 1.88 1.83 -24.78
CA TRP A 37 0.63 2.15 -24.11
C TRP A 37 0.07 0.94 -23.34
N VAL A 38 -0.91 1.19 -22.48
CA VAL A 38 -1.78 0.17 -21.89
C VAL A 38 -3.22 0.64 -21.86
N SER A 39 -4.16 -0.26 -22.15
CA SER A 39 -5.60 -0.02 -22.03
C SER A 39 -6.21 -0.95 -21.00
N PHE A 40 -7.13 -0.41 -20.18
CA PHE A 40 -7.91 -1.12 -19.21
C PHE A 40 -9.38 -1.06 -19.57
N THR A 41 -10.05 -2.22 -19.67
CA THR A 41 -11.51 -2.29 -19.76
C THR A 41 -12.07 -2.48 -18.37
N LEU A 42 -12.88 -1.54 -17.89
CA LEU A 42 -13.47 -1.57 -16.57
C LEU A 42 -14.62 -2.56 -16.49
N ARG A 43 -14.79 -3.18 -15.33
CA ARG A 43 -15.92 -4.08 -15.05
C ARG A 43 -17.24 -3.33 -15.11
N ASN A 44 -18.24 -3.93 -15.73
CA ASN A 44 -19.58 -3.34 -15.86
C ASN A 44 -20.32 -3.29 -14.52
N GLU A 45 -19.99 -4.17 -13.59
CA GLU A 45 -20.52 -4.27 -12.24
C GLU A 45 -19.83 -3.36 -11.22
N ALA A 46 -18.83 -2.57 -11.61
CA ALA A 46 -18.13 -1.67 -10.71
C ALA A 46 -18.95 -0.39 -10.44
N TYR A 47 -19.25 -0.15 -9.16
CA TYR A 47 -20.05 0.99 -8.70
C TYR A 47 -19.42 1.71 -7.51
N TRP A 48 -19.67 3.00 -7.44
CA TRP A 48 -19.44 3.82 -6.26
C TRP A 48 -20.41 3.49 -5.13
N HIS A 49 -20.08 3.87 -3.90
CA HIS A 49 -20.94 3.67 -2.73
C HIS A 49 -22.32 4.35 -2.85
N ASP A 50 -22.48 5.35 -3.74
CA ASP A 50 -23.75 6.01 -4.03
C ASP A 50 -24.54 5.34 -5.18
N GLY A 51 -24.06 4.20 -5.68
CA GLY A 51 -24.71 3.41 -6.73
C GLY A 51 -24.45 3.89 -8.16
N LYS A 52 -23.65 4.94 -8.37
CA LYS A 52 -23.24 5.35 -9.72
C LYS A 52 -22.16 4.43 -10.27
N LYS A 53 -22.19 4.20 -11.57
CA LYS A 53 -21.16 3.41 -12.26
C LYS A 53 -19.79 4.09 -12.22
N ILE A 54 -18.74 3.26 -12.11
CA ILE A 54 -17.37 3.69 -12.34
C ILE A 54 -17.12 3.67 -13.83
N THR A 55 -16.59 4.75 -14.37
CA THR A 55 -16.40 4.96 -15.81
C THR A 55 -14.96 5.34 -16.15
N ALA A 56 -14.62 5.29 -17.44
CA ALA A 56 -13.33 5.77 -17.92
C ALA A 56 -13.12 7.28 -17.65
N ASP A 57 -14.22 8.07 -17.55
CA ASP A 57 -14.13 9.49 -17.18
C ASP A 57 -13.61 9.69 -15.76
N ASP A 58 -13.97 8.80 -14.81
CA ASP A 58 -13.44 8.84 -13.44
C ASP A 58 -11.92 8.61 -13.45
N VAL A 59 -11.44 7.64 -14.23
CA VAL A 59 -10.00 7.32 -14.34
C VAL A 59 -9.21 8.47 -14.95
N VAL A 60 -9.68 9.01 -16.09
CA VAL A 60 -9.05 10.15 -16.77
C VAL A 60 -9.00 11.37 -15.85
N TRP A 61 -10.14 11.69 -15.20
CA TRP A 61 -10.24 12.80 -14.28
C TRP A 61 -9.29 12.62 -13.09
N THR A 62 -9.27 11.42 -12.50
CA THR A 62 -8.40 11.10 -11.37
C THR A 62 -6.94 11.34 -11.71
N PHE A 63 -6.46 10.74 -12.82
CA PHE A 63 -5.08 10.90 -13.24
C PHE A 63 -4.70 12.38 -13.41
N ASN A 64 -5.49 13.13 -14.18
CA ASN A 64 -5.22 14.55 -14.43
C ASN A 64 -5.23 15.37 -13.13
N THR A 65 -6.17 15.12 -12.24
CA THR A 65 -6.28 15.83 -10.97
C THR A 65 -5.09 15.51 -10.05
N LEU A 66 -4.69 14.25 -9.94
CA LEU A 66 -3.54 13.86 -9.14
C LEU A 66 -2.22 14.41 -9.70
N MET A 67 -2.08 14.46 -11.02
CA MET A 67 -0.92 15.08 -11.67
C MET A 67 -0.85 16.58 -11.48
N GLU A 68 -2.00 17.27 -11.47
CA GLU A 68 -2.06 18.73 -11.31
C GLU A 68 -2.00 19.15 -9.84
N LYS A 69 -2.86 18.55 -8.99
CA LYS A 69 -3.18 18.99 -7.62
C LYS A 69 -2.80 17.98 -6.54
N GLY A 70 -2.40 16.78 -6.92
CA GLY A 70 -2.02 15.73 -5.98
C GLY A 70 -0.67 15.97 -5.33
N HIS A 71 -0.31 15.09 -4.39
CA HIS A 71 1.01 15.11 -3.78
C HIS A 71 2.12 15.05 -4.85
N PRO A 72 3.23 15.79 -4.72
CA PRO A 72 4.32 15.83 -5.71
C PRO A 72 4.86 14.47 -6.12
N PHE A 73 4.69 13.45 -5.28
CA PHE A 73 5.00 12.05 -5.58
C PHE A 73 4.34 11.57 -6.88
N TYR A 74 3.07 11.94 -7.14
CA TYR A 74 2.35 11.50 -8.33
C TYR A 74 3.02 12.00 -9.63
N LYS A 75 3.49 13.25 -9.65
CA LYS A 75 4.24 13.80 -10.80
C LYS A 75 5.52 13.04 -11.08
N TYR A 76 6.19 12.58 -10.03
CA TYR A 76 7.39 11.77 -10.18
C TYR A 76 7.06 10.33 -10.61
N TYR A 77 6.08 9.71 -9.94
CA TYR A 77 5.75 8.30 -10.11
C TYR A 77 5.11 8.00 -11.47
N TYR A 78 4.26 8.90 -11.97
CA TYR A 78 3.59 8.79 -13.26
C TYR A 78 4.23 9.67 -14.36
N GLY A 79 5.46 10.14 -14.16
CA GLY A 79 6.13 11.09 -15.07
C GLY A 79 6.33 10.59 -16.50
N ASP A 80 6.37 9.27 -16.70
CA ASP A 80 6.48 8.63 -18.00
C ASP A 80 5.13 8.43 -18.71
N VAL A 81 4.01 8.80 -18.08
CA VAL A 81 2.70 8.82 -18.75
C VAL A 81 2.54 10.13 -19.52
N LYS A 82 2.37 10.02 -20.83
CA LYS A 82 2.18 11.16 -21.73
C LYS A 82 0.78 11.74 -21.60
N GLU A 83 -0.23 10.88 -21.61
CA GLU A 83 -1.64 11.23 -21.54
C GLU A 83 -2.49 10.02 -21.18
N VAL A 84 -3.68 10.29 -20.65
CA VAL A 84 -4.72 9.29 -20.40
C VAL A 84 -5.96 9.67 -21.18
N ILE A 85 -6.49 8.76 -21.98
CA ILE A 85 -7.64 9.00 -22.86
C ILE A 85 -8.75 7.99 -22.63
N LYS A 86 -9.99 8.46 -22.74
CA LYS A 86 -11.18 7.61 -22.79
C LYS A 86 -11.33 7.04 -24.20
N GLU A 87 -11.22 5.72 -24.34
CA GLU A 87 -11.48 5.04 -25.61
C GLU A 87 -12.96 4.71 -25.80
N GLN A 88 -13.61 4.26 -24.68
CA GLN A 88 -15.03 3.95 -24.60
C GLN A 88 -15.54 4.31 -23.21
N GLU A 89 -16.83 4.16 -22.95
CA GLU A 89 -17.42 4.47 -21.64
C GLU A 89 -16.76 3.72 -20.50
N ASN A 90 -16.36 2.47 -20.74
CA ASN A 90 -15.69 1.61 -19.78
C ASN A 90 -14.25 1.26 -20.19
N LYS A 91 -13.63 1.96 -21.17
CA LYS A 91 -12.26 1.66 -21.62
C LYS A 91 -11.40 2.90 -21.61
N VAL A 92 -10.27 2.83 -20.90
CA VAL A 92 -9.29 3.90 -20.74
C VAL A 92 -7.92 3.45 -21.21
N ARG A 93 -7.19 4.35 -21.89
CA ARG A 93 -5.81 4.11 -22.34
C ARG A 93 -4.85 5.10 -21.73
N PHE A 94 -3.70 4.59 -21.30
CA PHE A 94 -2.53 5.35 -20.87
C PHE A 94 -1.47 5.26 -21.97
N ASN A 95 -1.13 6.37 -22.59
CA ASN A 95 -0.04 6.47 -23.56
C ASN A 95 1.24 6.89 -22.83
N PHE A 96 2.37 6.28 -23.17
CA PHE A 96 3.64 6.52 -22.51
C PHE A 96 4.59 7.40 -23.34
N THR A 97 5.47 8.12 -22.68
CA THR A 97 6.54 8.91 -23.31
C THR A 97 7.76 8.07 -23.66
N THR A 98 7.88 6.88 -23.06
CA THR A 98 8.98 5.94 -23.23
C THR A 98 8.45 4.51 -23.22
N ASN A 99 9.17 3.62 -23.87
CA ASN A 99 8.94 2.17 -23.86
C ASN A 99 10.07 1.40 -23.13
N THR A 100 10.99 2.13 -22.51
CA THR A 100 12.13 1.51 -21.79
C THR A 100 11.77 1.11 -20.37
N ASN A 101 10.81 1.78 -19.75
CA ASN A 101 10.30 1.44 -18.43
C ASN A 101 9.22 0.36 -18.54
N LYS A 102 9.63 -0.89 -18.35
CA LYS A 102 8.75 -2.07 -18.50
C LYS A 102 7.70 -2.20 -17.40
N GLU A 103 7.86 -1.49 -16.30
CA GLU A 103 6.97 -1.54 -15.13
C GLU A 103 5.77 -0.59 -15.25
N LEU A 104 5.75 0.31 -16.25
CA LEU A 104 4.68 1.32 -16.38
C LEU A 104 3.28 0.71 -16.42
N VAL A 105 3.11 -0.45 -17.05
CA VAL A 105 1.82 -1.15 -17.09
C VAL A 105 1.33 -1.50 -15.68
N LEU A 106 2.23 -1.98 -14.80
CA LEU A 106 1.92 -2.29 -13.40
C LEU A 106 1.71 -1.00 -12.58
N ILE A 107 2.58 -0.01 -12.79
CA ILE A 107 2.56 1.27 -12.09
C ILE A 107 1.22 1.99 -12.27
N VAL A 108 0.74 2.12 -13.51
CA VAL A 108 -0.55 2.81 -13.76
C VAL A 108 -1.75 2.01 -13.30
N GLY A 109 -1.64 0.69 -13.21
CA GLY A 109 -2.65 -0.18 -12.65
C GLY A 109 -2.96 0.10 -11.18
N GLN A 110 -1.98 0.61 -10.43
CA GLN A 110 -2.10 0.95 -9.01
C GLN A 110 -2.76 2.32 -8.75
N LEU A 111 -3.23 3.02 -9.79
CA LEU A 111 -3.92 4.30 -9.64
C LEU A 111 -5.21 4.13 -8.83
N PRO A 112 -5.34 4.75 -7.64
CA PRO A 112 -6.60 4.76 -6.89
C PRO A 112 -7.61 5.63 -7.65
N VAL A 113 -8.71 5.04 -8.10
CA VAL A 113 -9.71 5.78 -8.88
C VAL A 113 -10.63 6.55 -7.95
N LEU A 114 -10.87 7.83 -8.27
CA LEU A 114 -11.69 8.75 -7.49
C LEU A 114 -12.99 9.08 -8.22
N PRO A 115 -14.12 9.29 -7.50
CA PRO A 115 -15.41 9.64 -8.10
C PRO A 115 -15.39 11.07 -8.63
N LYS A 116 -15.26 11.24 -9.94
CA LYS A 116 -15.28 12.55 -10.61
C LYS A 116 -16.49 13.38 -10.17
N HIS A 117 -17.69 12.79 -10.23
CA HIS A 117 -18.93 13.49 -9.91
C HIS A 117 -19.02 14.03 -8.47
N TYR A 118 -18.23 13.47 -7.54
CA TYR A 118 -18.17 13.95 -6.17
C TYR A 118 -17.13 15.07 -5.99
N TRP A 119 -16.01 14.97 -6.70
CA TRP A 119 -14.86 15.84 -6.49
C TRP A 119 -14.76 17.01 -7.47
N GLU A 120 -15.32 16.91 -8.69
CA GLU A 120 -15.10 17.91 -9.76
C GLU A 120 -15.54 19.33 -9.40
N ASN A 121 -16.52 19.47 -8.50
CA ASN A 121 -17.04 20.75 -8.03
C ASN A 121 -16.53 21.14 -6.64
N LYS A 122 -15.53 20.44 -6.11
CA LYS A 122 -14.92 20.70 -4.80
C LYS A 122 -13.49 21.19 -4.97
N ASN A 123 -13.01 21.94 -3.97
CA ASN A 123 -11.59 22.26 -3.91
C ASN A 123 -10.81 21.01 -3.46
N PHE A 124 -10.15 20.33 -4.41
CA PHE A 124 -9.45 19.07 -4.16
C PHE A 124 -8.27 19.22 -3.18
N GLU A 125 -7.68 20.41 -3.08
CA GLU A 125 -6.53 20.68 -2.22
C GLU A 125 -6.95 21.07 -0.78
N GLU A 126 -8.24 21.28 -0.55
CA GLU A 126 -8.74 21.68 0.76
C GLU A 126 -8.95 20.49 1.68
N THR A 127 -8.51 20.63 2.93
CA THR A 127 -8.78 19.61 3.95
C THR A 127 -10.25 19.62 4.32
N SER A 128 -10.92 18.49 4.23
CA SER A 128 -12.33 18.32 4.59
C SER A 128 -12.52 17.21 5.62
N LEU A 129 -13.52 17.36 6.47
CA LEU A 129 -14.04 16.30 7.34
C LEU A 129 -15.33 15.66 6.80
N GLU A 130 -15.72 15.98 5.57
CA GLU A 130 -16.81 15.28 4.91
C GLU A 130 -16.42 13.82 4.64
N ILE A 131 -17.38 12.91 4.86
CA ILE A 131 -17.18 11.49 4.53
C ILE A 131 -17.17 11.34 3.00
N PRO A 132 -16.06 10.90 2.41
CA PRO A 132 -15.96 10.75 0.97
C PRO A 132 -16.72 9.51 0.48
N ILE A 133 -17.16 9.56 -0.79
CA ILE A 133 -17.70 8.41 -1.51
C ILE A 133 -16.54 7.57 -2.02
N GLY A 134 -16.55 6.27 -1.73
CA GLY A 134 -15.57 5.31 -2.19
C GLY A 134 -16.14 4.25 -3.13
N SER A 135 -15.32 3.27 -3.48
CA SER A 135 -15.65 2.12 -4.33
C SER A 135 -15.27 0.79 -3.71
N GLY A 136 -14.60 0.82 -2.57
CA GLY A 136 -14.08 -0.34 -1.86
C GLY A 136 -15.13 -1.07 -1.01
N PRO A 137 -14.76 -2.19 -0.37
CA PRO A 137 -15.67 -3.01 0.42
C PRO A 137 -16.16 -2.35 1.70
N TYR A 138 -15.47 -1.32 2.18
CA TYR A 138 -15.83 -0.63 3.43
C TYR A 138 -16.17 0.83 3.20
N LYS A 139 -17.17 1.31 3.94
CA LYS A 139 -17.59 2.72 4.04
C LYS A 139 -17.22 3.28 5.41
N ILE A 140 -16.91 4.57 5.48
CA ILE A 140 -16.80 5.23 6.79
C ILE A 140 -18.20 5.33 7.40
N LYS A 141 -18.38 4.68 8.54
CA LYS A 141 -19.62 4.75 9.33
C LYS A 141 -19.66 5.99 10.19
N SER A 142 -18.56 6.27 10.88
CA SER A 142 -18.41 7.41 11.79
C SER A 142 -16.95 7.67 12.10
N PHE A 143 -16.66 8.86 12.60
CA PHE A 143 -15.34 9.17 13.15
C PHE A 143 -15.46 10.18 14.30
N ASP A 144 -14.49 10.13 15.22
CA ASP A 144 -14.22 11.16 16.23
C ASP A 144 -12.81 11.71 15.93
N SER A 145 -12.76 12.97 15.51
CA SER A 145 -11.53 13.58 14.97
C SER A 145 -10.36 13.49 15.99
N GLY A 146 -9.25 12.89 15.53
CA GLY A 146 -8.06 12.66 16.34
C GLY A 146 -8.17 11.52 17.35
N ARG A 147 -9.30 10.82 17.45
CA ARG A 147 -9.52 9.71 18.39
C ARG A 147 -9.80 8.39 17.71
N SER A 148 -10.79 8.34 16.82
CA SER A 148 -11.15 7.08 16.17
C SER A 148 -11.81 7.27 14.82
N ILE A 149 -11.78 6.22 14.00
CA ILE A 149 -12.56 6.09 12.78
C ILE A 149 -13.12 4.68 12.71
N THR A 150 -14.40 4.57 12.35
CA THR A 150 -15.11 3.30 12.23
C THR A 150 -15.57 3.11 10.79
N TYR A 151 -15.23 1.96 10.23
CA TYR A 151 -15.67 1.50 8.93
C TYR A 151 -16.70 0.40 9.09
N GLU A 152 -17.68 0.35 8.19
CA GLU A 152 -18.60 -0.77 8.08
C GLU A 152 -18.54 -1.40 6.69
N LEU A 153 -18.71 -2.71 6.64
CA LEU A 153 -18.73 -3.48 5.39
C LEU A 153 -19.94 -3.06 4.57
N ASP A 154 -19.72 -2.68 3.32
CA ASP A 154 -20.80 -2.46 2.36
C ASP A 154 -21.35 -3.80 1.86
N GLN A 155 -22.52 -4.19 2.34
CA GLN A 155 -23.17 -5.44 1.91
C GLN A 155 -23.49 -5.47 0.40
N ASN A 156 -23.50 -4.31 -0.25
CA ASN A 156 -23.73 -4.16 -1.69
C ASN A 156 -22.44 -3.93 -2.47
N TYR A 157 -21.29 -4.17 -1.85
CA TYR A 157 -20.02 -3.99 -2.55
C TYR A 157 -20.00 -4.83 -3.83
N TRP A 158 -19.76 -4.17 -4.94
CA TRP A 158 -19.81 -4.77 -6.28
C TRP A 158 -18.83 -5.95 -6.44
N GLY A 159 -17.69 -5.92 -5.78
CA GLY A 159 -16.64 -6.94 -5.87
C GLY A 159 -17.05 -8.30 -5.27
N PHE A 160 -18.09 -8.39 -4.43
CA PHE A 160 -18.57 -9.67 -3.93
C PHE A 160 -19.26 -10.50 -5.01
N GLY A 161 -19.93 -9.86 -5.96
CA GLY A 161 -20.59 -10.51 -7.10
C GLY A 161 -19.68 -10.76 -8.29
N ALA A 162 -18.61 -10.01 -8.40
CA ALA A 162 -17.63 -10.15 -9.46
C ALA A 162 -16.63 -11.25 -9.11
N SER A 163 -16.54 -12.32 -9.88
CA SER A 163 -15.59 -13.43 -9.63
C SER A 163 -14.14 -12.96 -9.70
N ILE A 164 -13.68 -12.28 -8.65
CA ILE A 164 -12.33 -11.72 -8.53
C ILE A 164 -11.51 -12.62 -7.59
N PRO A 165 -10.63 -13.51 -8.12
CA PRO A 165 -9.94 -14.50 -7.30
C PRO A 165 -9.14 -13.90 -6.14
N ILE A 166 -8.49 -12.75 -6.36
CA ILE A 166 -7.67 -12.07 -5.36
C ILE A 166 -8.48 -11.54 -4.16
N LYS A 167 -9.80 -11.43 -4.28
CA LYS A 167 -10.69 -10.98 -3.20
C LYS A 167 -11.26 -12.13 -2.38
N ILE A 168 -11.08 -13.38 -2.81
CA ILE A 168 -11.58 -14.55 -2.07
C ILE A 168 -10.90 -14.63 -0.69
N GLY A 169 -11.71 -14.74 0.36
CA GLY A 169 -11.23 -14.81 1.75
C GLY A 169 -10.81 -13.48 2.37
N LYS A 170 -11.00 -12.36 1.65
CA LYS A 170 -10.78 -11.00 2.16
C LYS A 170 -12.08 -10.36 2.65
N ASP A 171 -11.95 -9.20 3.30
CA ASP A 171 -13.08 -8.34 3.71
C ASP A 171 -14.12 -9.06 4.61
N ASN A 172 -13.64 -9.84 5.60
CA ASN A 172 -14.47 -10.71 6.43
C ASN A 172 -15.11 -10.04 7.66
N PHE A 173 -14.70 -8.81 8.01
CA PHE A 173 -15.18 -8.13 9.20
C PHE A 173 -16.36 -7.22 8.87
N GLY A 174 -17.45 -7.31 9.62
CA GLY A 174 -18.59 -6.41 9.46
C GLY A 174 -18.27 -4.96 9.86
N THR A 175 -17.37 -4.77 10.79
CA THR A 175 -16.92 -3.46 11.27
C THR A 175 -15.43 -3.50 11.57
N ILE A 176 -14.73 -2.44 11.17
CA ILE A 176 -13.32 -2.21 11.51
C ILE A 176 -13.22 -0.84 12.16
N ARG A 177 -12.70 -0.79 13.39
CA ARG A 177 -12.47 0.46 14.10
C ARG A 177 -10.98 0.67 14.34
N TYR A 178 -10.50 1.86 14.03
CA TYR A 178 -9.15 2.31 14.36
C TYR A 178 -9.23 3.32 15.50
N ASP A 179 -8.59 3.00 16.62
CA ASP A 179 -8.40 3.92 17.73
C ASP A 179 -6.99 4.50 17.68
N TYR A 180 -6.87 5.81 17.91
CA TYR A 180 -5.59 6.51 17.83
C TYR A 180 -5.05 6.78 19.22
N TYR A 181 -3.87 6.29 19.49
CA TYR A 181 -3.14 6.53 20.72
C TYR A 181 -1.93 7.43 20.46
N LYS A 182 -1.62 8.30 21.38
CA LYS A 182 -0.43 9.17 21.28
C LYS A 182 0.87 8.42 21.58
N ASP A 183 0.79 7.36 22.37
CA ASP A 183 1.92 6.59 22.85
C ASP A 183 1.71 5.10 22.60
N ARG A 184 2.72 4.44 22.02
CA ARG A 184 2.69 3.00 21.71
C ARG A 184 2.62 2.12 22.97
N GLY A 185 3.16 2.58 24.08
CA GLY A 185 3.08 1.84 25.35
C GLY A 185 1.64 1.80 25.86
N ILE A 186 0.94 2.93 25.83
CA ILE A 186 -0.48 3.02 26.21
C ILE A 186 -1.34 2.16 25.27
N GLU A 187 -1.10 2.23 23.96
CA GLU A 187 -1.78 1.40 22.96
C GLU A 187 -1.58 -0.10 23.25
N ARG A 188 -0.35 -0.51 23.59
CA ARG A 188 -0.05 -1.90 23.96
C ARG A 188 -0.78 -2.33 25.23
N GLU A 189 -0.87 -1.48 26.23
CA GLU A 189 -1.62 -1.81 27.47
C GLU A 189 -3.13 -1.89 27.19
N ALA A 190 -3.69 -1.04 26.31
CA ALA A 190 -5.07 -1.14 25.85
C ALA A 190 -5.33 -2.48 25.13
N PHE A 191 -4.38 -2.93 24.29
CA PHE A 191 -4.45 -4.26 23.68
C PHE A 191 -4.42 -5.39 24.70
N LYS A 192 -3.51 -5.32 25.69
CA LYS A 192 -3.40 -6.34 26.74
C LYS A 192 -4.63 -6.39 27.64
N SER A 193 -5.34 -5.27 27.82
CA SER A 193 -6.60 -5.21 28.57
C SER A 193 -7.82 -5.68 27.79
N GLY A 194 -7.67 -5.94 26.48
CA GLY A 194 -8.73 -6.40 25.62
C GLY A 194 -9.61 -5.27 25.04
N GLU A 195 -9.13 -4.03 25.07
CA GLU A 195 -9.81 -2.90 24.43
C GLU A 195 -9.60 -2.87 22.92
N ILE A 196 -8.54 -3.55 22.43
CA ILE A 196 -8.15 -3.66 21.03
C ILE A 196 -8.04 -5.15 20.68
N ASP A 197 -8.64 -5.56 19.54
CA ASP A 197 -8.63 -6.95 19.08
C ASP A 197 -7.36 -7.32 18.30
N PHE A 198 -6.71 -6.36 17.65
CA PHE A 198 -5.53 -6.57 16.84
C PHE A 198 -4.47 -5.50 17.08
N PHE A 199 -3.24 -5.92 17.30
CA PHE A 199 -2.10 -5.04 17.50
C PHE A 199 -0.87 -5.54 16.73
N SER A 200 -0.28 -4.68 15.90
CA SER A 200 0.96 -4.98 15.18
C SER A 200 2.16 -4.49 16.00
N GLU A 201 2.93 -5.40 16.60
CA GLU A 201 4.12 -5.05 17.37
C GLU A 201 5.35 -4.91 16.46
N ASN A 202 5.89 -3.70 16.38
CA ASN A 202 7.04 -3.36 15.55
C ASN A 202 8.37 -3.28 16.33
N SER A 203 8.33 -3.45 17.66
CA SER A 203 9.53 -3.42 18.50
C SER A 203 9.98 -4.84 18.81
N SER A 204 11.15 -5.24 18.35
CA SER A 204 11.75 -6.54 18.66
C SER A 204 11.91 -6.75 20.17
N LYS A 205 12.29 -5.70 20.91
CA LYS A 205 12.37 -5.74 22.37
C LYS A 205 11.01 -6.06 23.00
N GLU A 206 9.99 -5.30 22.63
CA GLU A 206 8.64 -5.50 23.19
C GLU A 206 8.05 -6.83 22.76
N TRP A 207 8.27 -7.23 21.51
CA TRP A 207 7.91 -8.57 21.03
C TRP A 207 8.53 -9.67 21.89
N ALA A 208 9.80 -9.54 22.26
CA ALA A 208 10.50 -10.53 23.07
C ALA A 208 10.08 -10.51 24.54
N THR A 209 9.78 -9.34 25.13
CA THR A 209 9.71 -9.19 26.60
C THR A 209 8.33 -8.78 27.14
N ALA A 210 7.47 -8.14 26.33
CA ALA A 210 6.24 -7.53 26.85
C ALA A 210 5.03 -8.47 26.91
N TYR A 211 5.13 -9.64 26.30
CA TYR A 211 4.00 -10.57 26.15
C TYR A 211 4.12 -11.87 26.97
N ASP A 212 5.03 -11.93 27.94
CA ASP A 212 5.02 -13.00 28.94
C ASP A 212 4.00 -12.66 30.04
N ILE A 213 2.74 -12.81 29.69
CA ILE A 213 1.58 -12.45 30.51
C ILE A 213 0.55 -13.58 30.56
N ASN A 214 -0.24 -13.58 31.60
CA ASN A 214 -1.24 -14.60 31.85
C ASN A 214 -2.28 -14.75 30.70
N ALA A 215 -2.61 -13.64 30.02
CA ALA A 215 -3.54 -13.65 28.89
C ALA A 215 -2.99 -14.45 27.70
N VAL A 216 -1.70 -14.34 27.39
CA VAL A 216 -1.02 -15.13 26.34
C VAL A 216 -0.94 -16.60 26.77
N ASN A 217 -0.54 -16.86 28.03
CA ASN A 217 -0.40 -18.21 28.59
C ASN A 217 -1.74 -18.98 28.62
N LYS A 218 -2.85 -18.25 28.76
CA LYS A 218 -4.22 -18.81 28.72
C LYS A 218 -4.82 -18.84 27.31
N GLY A 219 -4.10 -18.41 26.28
CA GLY A 219 -4.60 -18.38 24.91
C GLY A 219 -5.67 -17.30 24.62
N LEU A 220 -5.85 -16.32 25.51
CA LEU A 220 -6.74 -15.17 25.31
C LEU A 220 -6.14 -14.16 24.33
N ILE A 221 -4.80 -14.08 24.29
CA ILE A 221 -4.04 -13.34 23.29
C ILE A 221 -3.18 -14.33 22.52
N LYS A 222 -3.28 -14.31 21.20
CA LYS A 222 -2.42 -15.09 20.30
C LYS A 222 -1.28 -14.21 19.81
N LYS A 223 -0.04 -14.64 20.06
CA LYS A 223 1.18 -14.03 19.53
C LYS A 223 1.60 -14.80 18.29
N GLU A 224 1.65 -14.16 17.13
CA GLU A 224 1.92 -14.82 15.86
C GLU A 224 2.92 -14.04 15.02
N LEU A 225 3.91 -14.74 14.48
CA LEU A 225 4.83 -14.22 13.46
C LEU A 225 4.32 -14.70 12.10
N ILE A 226 3.90 -13.75 11.27
CA ILE A 226 3.36 -14.05 9.93
C ILE A 226 4.48 -13.88 8.90
N SER A 227 4.93 -14.99 8.32
CA SER A 227 5.89 -14.99 7.22
C SER A 227 5.22 -14.61 5.91
N HIS A 228 5.94 -13.93 5.02
CA HIS A 228 5.46 -13.54 3.70
C HIS A 228 6.61 -13.50 2.69
N GLU A 229 6.28 -13.58 1.40
CA GLU A 229 7.23 -13.60 0.27
C GLU A 229 7.42 -12.21 -0.38
N ASN A 230 6.93 -11.15 0.25
CA ASN A 230 7.07 -9.79 -0.30
C ASN A 230 8.55 -9.37 -0.37
N PRO A 231 8.95 -8.64 -1.43
CA PRO A 231 10.25 -8.00 -1.48
C PRO A 231 10.51 -7.16 -0.23
N GLN A 232 11.71 -7.23 0.31
CA GLN A 232 12.08 -6.51 1.52
C GLN A 232 12.79 -5.21 1.18
N GLY A 233 12.37 -4.14 1.84
CA GLY A 233 13.06 -2.86 1.77
C GLY A 233 14.40 -2.91 2.53
N MET A 234 15.36 -2.11 2.08
CA MET A 234 16.63 -1.94 2.77
C MET A 234 16.57 -0.74 3.72
N GLN A 235 16.91 -0.96 4.98
CA GLN A 235 17.16 0.10 5.94
C GLN A 235 18.68 0.26 6.15
N GLY A 236 19.20 1.47 5.98
CA GLY A 236 20.61 1.71 6.09
C GLY A 236 21.00 3.19 6.08
N PHE A 237 22.30 3.46 6.27
CA PHE A 237 22.86 4.80 6.17
C PHE A 237 23.37 5.05 4.75
N ALA A 238 22.71 5.95 4.01
CA ALA A 238 23.16 6.37 2.69
C ALA A 238 24.31 7.38 2.81
N PHE A 239 25.48 7.04 2.31
CA PHE A 239 26.62 7.96 2.27
C PHE A 239 26.51 8.90 1.07
N ASN A 240 26.51 10.21 1.33
CA ASN A 240 26.58 11.20 0.26
C ASN A 240 27.97 11.22 -0.39
N ILE A 241 28.15 10.44 -1.45
CA ILE A 241 29.45 10.30 -2.16
C ILE A 241 29.92 11.57 -2.89
N ARG A 242 29.08 12.64 -2.95
CA ARG A 242 29.51 13.97 -3.41
C ARG A 242 30.39 14.68 -2.39
N LYS A 243 30.36 14.25 -1.13
CA LYS A 243 31.27 14.74 -0.09
C LYS A 243 32.61 14.01 -0.21
N ASP A 244 33.72 14.77 -0.22
CA ASP A 244 35.10 14.22 -0.42
C ASP A 244 35.43 13.09 0.55
N LYS A 245 35.07 13.22 1.82
CA LYS A 245 35.29 12.21 2.85
C LYS A 245 34.60 10.86 2.56
N PHE A 246 33.59 10.83 1.69
CA PHE A 246 32.87 9.60 1.35
C PHE A 246 33.10 9.13 -0.08
N LYS A 247 33.95 9.81 -0.88
CA LYS A 247 34.33 9.37 -2.22
C LYS A 247 35.08 8.07 -2.20
N ASP A 248 36.01 7.93 -1.25
CA ASP A 248 36.82 6.71 -1.12
C ASP A 248 35.97 5.55 -0.58
N ARG A 249 35.89 4.46 -1.37
CA ARG A 249 35.17 3.25 -0.99
C ARG A 249 35.67 2.65 0.33
N ARG A 250 37.00 2.77 0.60
CA ARG A 250 37.61 2.22 1.83
C ARG A 250 37.07 2.89 3.08
N VAL A 251 36.81 4.21 3.02
CA VAL A 251 36.19 4.96 4.13
C VAL A 251 34.77 4.45 4.41
N ARG A 252 33.97 4.27 3.37
CA ARG A 252 32.61 3.74 3.53
C ARG A 252 32.60 2.31 4.08
N LYS A 253 33.55 1.47 3.60
CA LYS A 253 33.73 0.10 4.11
C LYS A 253 34.16 0.08 5.58
N ALA A 254 35.09 0.97 5.96
CA ALA A 254 35.52 1.11 7.35
C ALA A 254 34.35 1.49 8.29
N LEU A 255 33.50 2.42 7.86
CA LEU A 255 32.30 2.78 8.62
C LEU A 255 31.30 1.63 8.74
N SER A 256 31.15 0.80 7.69
CA SER A 256 30.31 -0.40 7.79
C SER A 256 30.85 -1.42 8.78
N TYR A 257 32.18 -1.54 8.93
CA TYR A 257 32.78 -2.41 9.93
C TYR A 257 32.73 -1.85 11.35
N ALA A 258 32.57 -0.53 11.50
CA ALA A 258 32.42 0.10 12.82
C ALA A 258 31.05 -0.20 13.46
N PHE A 259 30.07 -0.69 12.68
CA PHE A 259 28.77 -1.12 13.19
C PHE A 259 28.76 -2.64 13.35
N ASP A 260 28.82 -3.10 14.60
CA ASP A 260 28.70 -4.51 14.95
C ASP A 260 27.21 -4.91 14.94
N PHE A 261 26.75 -5.39 13.77
CA PHE A 261 25.36 -5.83 13.60
C PHE A 261 25.05 -7.05 14.47
N GLU A 262 25.94 -8.03 14.52
CA GLU A 262 25.71 -9.29 15.25
C GLU A 262 25.56 -9.04 16.75
N TRP A 263 26.44 -8.20 17.29
CA TRP A 263 26.30 -7.79 18.68
C TRP A 263 25.00 -7.02 18.93
N SER A 264 24.66 -6.08 18.07
CA SER A 264 23.46 -5.28 18.17
C SER A 264 22.20 -6.14 18.03
N ASN A 265 22.19 -7.06 17.07
CA ASN A 265 21.08 -7.98 16.87
C ASN A 265 20.84 -8.83 18.10
N LYS A 266 21.88 -9.45 18.63
CA LYS A 266 21.80 -10.31 19.80
C LYS A 266 21.39 -9.54 21.07
N ASN A 267 22.01 -8.38 21.35
CA ASN A 267 21.89 -7.72 22.63
C ASN A 267 20.79 -6.65 22.70
N LEU A 268 20.42 -6.06 21.56
CA LEU A 268 19.43 -4.98 21.47
C LEU A 268 18.14 -5.41 20.77
N PHE A 269 18.24 -6.34 19.82
CA PHE A 269 17.11 -6.72 18.96
C PHE A 269 16.64 -8.15 19.17
N PHE A 270 17.19 -8.88 20.14
CA PHE A 270 16.75 -10.22 20.54
C PHE A 270 16.83 -11.24 19.40
N ASP A 271 17.85 -11.15 18.55
CA ASP A 271 18.06 -11.97 17.35
C ASP A 271 16.88 -11.93 16.33
N ALA A 272 16.09 -10.83 16.37
CA ALA A 272 14.89 -10.71 15.54
C ALA A 272 15.18 -10.33 14.09
N TYR A 273 16.39 -9.88 13.76
CA TYR A 273 16.72 -9.37 12.43
C TYR A 273 17.82 -10.19 11.74
N LYS A 274 17.77 -10.14 10.41
CA LYS A 274 18.85 -10.58 9.53
C LYS A 274 19.53 -9.35 8.94
N ARG A 275 20.87 -9.38 8.80
CA ARG A 275 21.58 -8.33 8.07
C ARG A 275 21.16 -8.36 6.60
N THR A 276 20.78 -7.21 6.07
CA THR A 276 20.43 -7.06 4.66
C THR A 276 21.67 -7.08 3.80
N ASP A 277 21.74 -8.01 2.84
CA ASP A 277 22.86 -8.19 1.92
C ASP A 277 22.58 -7.62 0.53
N SER A 278 21.30 -7.40 0.20
CA SER A 278 20.87 -6.89 -1.09
C SER A 278 19.86 -5.76 -0.93
N PHE A 279 19.90 -4.78 -1.83
CA PHE A 279 18.87 -3.74 -1.93
C PHE A 279 17.49 -4.31 -2.32
N PHE A 280 17.49 -5.43 -3.03
CA PHE A 280 16.30 -6.11 -3.56
C PHE A 280 16.04 -7.44 -2.85
N GLU A 281 16.28 -7.51 -1.56
CA GLU A 281 16.11 -8.71 -0.75
C GLU A 281 14.70 -9.30 -0.96
N ASN A 282 14.60 -10.62 -1.00
CA ASN A 282 13.37 -11.35 -1.24
C ASN A 282 12.75 -11.12 -2.63
N SER A 283 13.57 -10.85 -3.63
CA SER A 283 13.15 -10.75 -5.03
C SER A 283 14.14 -11.42 -5.96
N GLU A 284 13.74 -11.63 -7.21
CA GLU A 284 14.61 -12.15 -8.28
C GLU A 284 15.82 -11.24 -8.58
N LEU A 285 15.73 -9.97 -8.20
CA LEU A 285 16.80 -8.97 -8.35
C LEU A 285 17.76 -8.96 -7.16
N ALA A 286 17.54 -9.79 -6.15
CA ALA A 286 18.44 -9.87 -5.01
C ALA A 286 19.84 -10.30 -5.43
N SER A 287 20.85 -9.68 -4.85
CA SER A 287 22.24 -10.07 -5.07
C SER A 287 22.47 -11.48 -4.53
N SER A 288 22.88 -12.38 -5.40
CA SER A 288 23.26 -13.73 -5.02
C SER A 288 24.77 -13.89 -5.16
N GLY A 289 25.48 -14.02 -4.03
CA GLY A 289 26.91 -14.22 -3.99
C GLY A 289 27.73 -12.92 -3.87
N LEU A 290 29.06 -13.07 -3.93
CA LEU A 290 30.00 -11.95 -3.88
C LEU A 290 30.04 -11.24 -5.24
N PRO A 291 30.12 -9.90 -5.27
CA PRO A 291 30.32 -9.15 -6.52
C PRO A 291 31.68 -9.41 -7.14
#